data_c141f8cf9ef16c04eebffb2fb508e991
#
_entry.id   c141f8cf9ef16c04eebffb2fb508e991
#
_cell.length_a   1.000
_cell.length_b   1.000
_cell.length_c   1.000
_cell.angle_alpha   90.00
_cell.angle_beta   90.00
_cell.angle_gamma   90.00
#
_symmetry.space_group_name_H-M   'P 1'
#
loop_
_entity.id
_entity.type
_entity.pdbx_description
1 polymer ?
#
loop_
_entity_poly.entity_id
_entity_poly.type
_entity_poly.pdbx_seq_one_letter_code
_entity_poly.pdbx_strand_id
1 'polypeptide(L)'
;MNKHITSFGVALTIVCVTQVLIVTTACGGAGRPPTRLPTDPGTPALTPAGPNAEALAKAAQTKTPAASDAAANPTHAEPGANPPPNVEGNFLIGPTYMRAPELSVNTNMPQGRVEQFSMDSTNSKFYNPGIARNVFGTVDPNNPKTLIVETHPIDYRRTITVYIPSQYVPGSPAPFIVTHDGPGMGRPDISLPHVLDNMIAQHRVPVMIAIMIAHGGGDAQGHERGLEYDTMSGKYAEFIEAEVLPLVENNYHVKLTKDPDGRATMGGSSGGAAALEMAWYHPEWYHRVITYSGTYVNQQWPFNPETPDGAWDFHEKLIPQSDPKPIRLWMEVGDRDLLNPNVMRDNMHDWVAANNRMATVLKAKGYHYQYVYALNAGHTDGTVRNQTLPEALEWVWQGYPIR
;
A
#
# COMPACT_ATOMS: atom_id res chain seq x y z
N MET A 1 -74.83 -12.26 -16.11
CA MET A 1 -74.90 -13.73 -16.19
C MET A 1 -73.57 -14.30 -15.64
N ASN A 2 -73.68 -15.03 -14.52
CA ASN A 2 -72.82 -16.05 -13.92
C ASN A 2 -71.32 -15.80 -13.79
N LYS A 3 -70.80 -15.52 -12.57
CA LYS A 3 -70.45 -16.37 -11.42
C LYS A 3 -69.42 -17.46 -11.78
N HIS A 4 -68.20 -17.39 -11.20
CA HIS A 4 -67.70 -18.42 -10.28
C HIS A 4 -66.47 -17.88 -9.54
N ILE A 5 -66.60 -17.96 -8.21
CA ILE A 5 -65.60 -17.80 -7.16
C ILE A 5 -65.00 -19.18 -6.92
N THR A 6 -63.69 -19.30 -6.76
CA THR A 6 -63.09 -20.39 -5.99
C THR A 6 -61.89 -19.90 -5.20
N SER A 7 -62.06 -19.98 -3.92
CA SER A 7 -61.08 -19.81 -2.82
C SER A 7 -60.32 -21.12 -2.58
N PHE A 8 -59.12 -21.07 -2.06
CA PHE A 8 -58.34 -22.07 -1.25
C PHE A 8 -56.88 -21.63 -1.31
N GLY A 9 -56.04 -21.56 -0.28
CA GLY A 9 -56.13 -21.95 1.10
C GLY A 9 -54.72 -21.68 1.64
N VAL A 10 -54.65 -21.09 2.84
CA VAL A 10 -53.42 -20.77 3.58
C VAL A 10 -52.84 -22.04 4.16
N ALA A 11 -51.58 -22.34 3.90
CA ALA A 11 -50.81 -23.33 4.67
C ALA A 11 -49.75 -22.65 5.51
N LEU A 12 -49.98 -22.61 6.81
CA LEU A 12 -49.11 -22.11 7.84
C LEU A 12 -48.15 -23.25 8.25
N THR A 13 -46.86 -23.14 7.96
CA THR A 13 -45.87 -24.13 8.47
C THR A 13 -45.18 -23.57 9.70
N ILE A 14 -45.49 -24.14 10.84
CA ILE A 14 -44.84 -23.89 12.14
C ILE A 14 -43.55 -24.67 12.18
N VAL A 15 -42.40 -24.00 12.35
CA VAL A 15 -41.12 -24.66 12.66
C VAL A 15 -40.90 -24.60 14.16
N CYS A 16 -40.93 -25.79 14.77
CA CYS A 16 -40.56 -26.00 16.18
C CYS A 16 -39.04 -25.81 16.36
N VAL A 17 -38.65 -24.88 17.20
CA VAL A 17 -37.29 -24.75 17.72
C VAL A 17 -37.17 -25.63 18.95
N THR A 18 -36.38 -26.71 18.88
CA THR A 18 -36.02 -27.57 20.02
C THR A 18 -34.77 -27.00 20.70
N GLN A 19 -34.94 -26.45 21.89
CA GLN A 19 -33.82 -26.13 22.78
C GLN A 19 -33.27 -27.42 23.39
N VAL A 20 -31.99 -27.69 23.19
CA VAL A 20 -31.25 -28.74 23.91
C VAL A 20 -30.60 -28.11 25.15
N LEU A 21 -31.09 -28.50 26.30
CA LEU A 21 -30.57 -28.17 27.62
C LEU A 21 -29.37 -29.10 27.90
N ILE A 22 -28.16 -28.60 28.01
CA ILE A 22 -27.02 -29.41 28.48
C ILE A 22 -26.85 -29.16 29.97
N VAL A 23 -27.10 -30.23 30.72
CA VAL A 23 -26.86 -30.34 32.16
C VAL A 23 -25.38 -30.68 32.36
N THR A 24 -24.63 -29.82 33.04
CA THR A 24 -23.28 -30.13 33.49
C THR A 24 -23.30 -30.80 34.85
N THR A 25 -22.95 -32.05 34.91
CA THR A 25 -22.60 -32.75 36.15
C THR A 25 -21.11 -32.63 36.41
N ALA A 26 -20.76 -32.00 37.52
CA ALA A 26 -19.40 -31.96 38.02
C ALA A 26 -19.05 -33.31 38.68
N CYS A 27 -17.97 -33.97 38.25
CA CYS A 27 -17.24 -34.97 39.01
C CYS A 27 -15.77 -34.60 39.04
N GLY A 28 -15.24 -34.42 40.24
CA GLY A 28 -13.85 -34.18 40.52
C GLY A 28 -12.95 -35.38 40.20
N GLY A 29 -11.78 -35.09 39.67
CA GLY A 29 -10.74 -36.10 39.41
C GLY A 29 -9.38 -35.42 39.33
N ALA A 30 -8.48 -35.89 40.11
CA ALA A 30 -7.15 -35.44 40.48
C ALA A 30 -6.25 -35.05 39.30
N GLY A 31 -5.42 -34.04 39.54
CA GLY A 31 -4.48 -33.44 38.58
C GLY A 31 -3.43 -34.41 38.01
N ARG A 32 -3.19 -34.23 36.73
CA ARG A 32 -1.96 -34.59 36.05
C ARG A 32 -1.28 -33.29 35.60
N PRO A 33 0.04 -33.16 35.79
CA PRO A 33 0.76 -31.98 35.30
C PRO A 33 0.77 -31.97 33.76
N PRO A 34 0.84 -30.79 33.13
CA PRO A 34 0.89 -30.68 31.68
C PRO A 34 2.17 -31.32 31.16
N THR A 35 2.03 -32.26 30.24
CA THR A 35 3.12 -32.81 29.43
C THR A 35 3.73 -31.69 28.58
N ARG A 36 5.00 -31.42 28.83
CA ARG A 36 5.83 -30.60 27.92
C ARG A 36 5.79 -31.24 26.54
N LEU A 37 5.46 -30.39 25.53
CA LEU A 37 5.73 -30.68 24.13
C LEU A 37 7.23 -30.91 23.96
N PRO A 38 7.65 -31.83 23.09
CA PRO A 38 9.08 -32.05 22.80
C PRO A 38 9.69 -30.76 22.28
N THR A 39 10.77 -30.33 22.92
CA THR A 39 11.66 -29.28 22.40
C THR A 39 12.27 -29.78 21.10
N ASP A 40 12.11 -28.97 20.05
CA ASP A 40 12.78 -29.12 18.77
C ASP A 40 14.30 -29.33 18.99
N PRO A 41 14.92 -30.34 18.36
CA PRO A 41 16.34 -30.58 18.51
C PRO A 41 17.14 -29.50 17.78
N GLY A 42 17.65 -28.55 18.52
CA GLY A 42 18.88 -27.82 18.26
C GLY A 42 19.03 -27.16 16.90
N THR A 43 18.63 -25.92 16.83
CA THR A 43 19.29 -24.97 15.90
C THR A 43 20.79 -24.99 16.20
N PRO A 44 21.68 -25.27 15.24
CA PRO A 44 23.12 -25.22 15.51
C PRO A 44 23.46 -23.78 15.92
N ALA A 45 24.15 -23.66 17.05
CA ALA A 45 24.73 -22.40 17.50
C ALA A 45 25.58 -21.84 16.37
N LEU A 46 25.22 -20.65 15.90
CA LEU A 46 26.05 -19.90 14.96
C LEU A 46 27.43 -19.67 15.60
N THR A 47 28.45 -20.20 15.00
CA THR A 47 29.85 -19.89 15.32
C THR A 47 30.04 -18.38 15.26
N PRO A 48 30.73 -17.76 16.21
CA PRO A 48 30.97 -16.32 16.18
C PRO A 48 31.61 -15.92 14.87
N ALA A 49 31.02 -14.93 14.21
CA ALA A 49 31.57 -14.32 13.00
C ALA A 49 33.00 -13.86 13.26
N GLY A 50 33.91 -14.17 12.34
CA GLY A 50 35.32 -13.74 12.44
C GLY A 50 35.46 -12.21 12.48
N PRO A 51 36.67 -11.69 12.82
CA PRO A 51 36.90 -10.26 13.09
C PRO A 51 36.51 -9.28 11.98
N ASN A 52 36.25 -9.77 10.77
CA ASN A 52 35.76 -8.96 9.65
C ASN A 52 34.26 -8.63 9.71
N ALA A 53 33.46 -9.45 10.39
CA ALA A 53 32.01 -9.20 10.51
C ALA A 53 31.71 -8.08 11.49
N GLU A 54 32.48 -7.97 12.54
CA GLU A 54 32.35 -6.90 13.54
C GLU A 54 32.86 -5.55 12.99
N ALA A 55 33.89 -5.57 12.15
CA ALA A 55 34.39 -4.39 11.45
C ALA A 55 33.41 -3.89 10.38
N LEU A 56 32.72 -4.80 9.67
CA LEU A 56 31.66 -4.48 8.68
C LEU A 56 30.38 -3.98 9.35
N ALA A 57 29.99 -4.56 10.49
CA ALA A 57 28.88 -4.08 11.31
C ALA A 57 29.15 -2.68 11.89
N LYS A 58 30.38 -2.43 12.31
CA LYS A 58 30.81 -1.12 12.82
C LYS A 58 30.98 -0.08 11.71
N ALA A 59 31.39 -0.48 10.51
CA ALA A 59 31.45 0.39 9.34
C ALA A 59 30.03 0.72 8.79
N ALA A 60 29.07 -0.20 8.91
CA ALA A 60 27.67 0.04 8.57
C ALA A 60 27.01 1.01 9.58
N GLN A 61 27.36 0.93 10.86
CA GLN A 61 26.88 1.86 11.89
C GLN A 61 27.50 3.26 11.83
N THR A 62 28.67 3.42 11.16
CA THR A 62 29.35 4.72 11.03
C THR A 62 29.07 5.47 9.74
N LYS A 63 28.29 4.90 8.81
CA LYS A 63 27.81 5.56 7.60
C LYS A 63 26.29 5.63 7.57
N THR A 64 25.68 6.10 8.64
CA THR A 64 24.42 6.83 8.47
C THR A 64 24.81 8.12 7.75
N PRO A 65 24.35 8.40 6.52
CA PRO A 65 24.40 9.75 6.01
C PRO A 65 23.68 10.57 7.08
N ALA A 66 24.38 11.53 7.64
CA ALA A 66 23.81 12.37 8.66
C ALA A 66 22.46 12.87 8.15
N ALA A 67 21.44 12.83 8.99
CA ALA A 67 20.17 13.52 8.80
C ALA A 67 20.35 15.03 8.45
N SER A 68 21.59 15.49 8.41
CA SER A 68 22.00 16.85 8.06
C SER A 68 21.68 17.31 6.62
N ASP A 69 21.48 16.37 5.68
CA ASP A 69 21.09 16.77 4.33
C ASP A 69 19.56 16.71 4.13
N ALA A 70 18.81 16.12 5.06
CA ALA A 70 17.37 16.05 4.98
C ALA A 70 16.66 17.30 5.53
N ALA A 71 17.32 18.11 6.34
CA ALA A 71 16.69 19.30 6.92
C ALA A 71 17.69 20.42 7.13
N ALA A 72 17.59 21.46 6.35
CA ALA A 72 18.04 22.77 6.78
C ALA A 72 17.09 23.26 7.90
N ASN A 73 17.40 22.96 9.14
CA ASN A 73 16.69 23.18 10.41
C ASN A 73 15.71 22.08 10.84
N PRO A 74 16.13 21.18 11.75
CA PRO A 74 15.20 20.39 12.53
C PRO A 74 14.65 21.27 13.67
N THR A 75 13.69 22.09 13.42
CA THR A 75 12.79 22.51 14.47
C THR A 75 12.00 21.26 14.84
N HIS A 76 12.09 20.82 16.11
CA HIS A 76 11.19 19.79 16.64
C HIS A 76 9.77 20.16 16.25
N ALA A 77 9.14 19.33 15.40
CA ALA A 77 7.77 19.59 15.04
C ALA A 77 6.92 19.47 16.31
N GLU A 78 6.03 20.43 16.54
CA GLU A 78 5.03 20.33 17.59
C GLU A 78 4.23 19.02 17.43
N PRO A 79 3.81 18.36 18.52
CA PRO A 79 3.03 17.14 18.42
C PRO A 79 1.83 17.32 17.50
N GLY A 80 1.70 16.43 16.50
CA GLY A 80 0.63 16.50 15.52
C GLY A 80 0.83 17.48 14.37
N ALA A 81 1.95 18.20 14.32
CA ALA A 81 2.26 19.08 13.20
C ALA A 81 2.59 18.29 11.95
N ASN A 82 1.98 18.68 10.83
CA ASN A 82 2.25 18.17 9.50
C ASN A 82 3.00 19.22 8.65
N PRO A 83 3.66 18.80 7.56
CA PRO A 83 4.14 19.74 6.56
C PRO A 83 3.00 20.60 6.03
N PRO A 84 3.25 21.90 5.73
CA PRO A 84 2.24 22.71 5.06
C PRO A 84 1.85 22.10 3.71
N PRO A 85 0.55 22.00 3.37
CA PRO A 85 0.10 21.34 2.14
C PRO A 85 0.48 22.08 0.85
N ASN A 86 1.03 23.28 0.95
CA ASN A 86 1.45 24.12 -0.18
C ASN A 86 2.97 24.31 -0.27
N VAL A 87 3.77 23.55 0.48
CA VAL A 87 5.23 23.66 0.51
C VAL A 87 5.85 22.36 0.04
N GLU A 88 6.94 22.47 -0.73
CA GLU A 88 7.72 21.35 -1.24
C GLU A 88 9.02 21.15 -0.45
N GLY A 89 9.62 19.98 -0.58
CA GLY A 89 10.92 19.66 0.01
C GLY A 89 10.85 18.64 1.14
N ASN A 90 11.82 18.70 2.04
CA ASN A 90 12.01 17.71 3.12
C ASN A 90 11.48 18.23 4.44
N PHE A 91 10.76 17.40 5.15
CA PHE A 91 10.14 17.73 6.43
C PHE A 91 10.42 16.65 7.48
N LEU A 92 10.53 17.06 8.73
CA LEU A 92 10.66 16.20 9.89
C LEU A 92 9.36 16.30 10.72
N ILE A 93 8.78 15.16 11.11
CA ILE A 93 7.62 15.09 12.00
C ILE A 93 7.83 14.13 13.15
N GLY A 94 6.97 14.19 14.14
CA GLY A 94 7.06 13.33 15.34
C GLY A 94 8.00 13.92 16.40
N PRO A 95 8.37 13.15 17.44
CA PRO A 95 8.12 11.70 17.61
C PRO A 95 6.74 11.34 18.17
N THR A 96 5.85 12.29 18.38
CA THR A 96 4.47 12.08 18.85
C THR A 96 3.49 12.44 17.77
N TYR A 97 2.52 11.55 17.54
CA TYR A 97 1.57 11.64 16.44
C TYR A 97 0.14 11.81 16.98
N MET A 98 -0.66 12.58 16.26
CA MET A 98 -2.07 12.82 16.57
C MET A 98 -2.93 12.35 15.41
N ARG A 99 -3.99 11.59 15.73
CA ARG A 99 -4.95 11.14 14.71
C ARG A 99 -5.69 12.34 14.14
N ALA A 100 -5.67 12.50 12.83
CA ALA A 100 -6.38 13.55 12.15
C ALA A 100 -7.91 13.38 12.31
N PRO A 101 -8.65 14.47 12.55
CA PRO A 101 -10.11 14.42 12.75
C PRO A 101 -10.86 13.90 11.52
N GLU A 102 -10.32 14.08 10.32
CA GLU A 102 -10.90 13.63 9.05
C GLU A 102 -11.04 12.12 8.94
N LEU A 103 -10.30 11.34 9.72
CA LEU A 103 -10.45 9.88 9.77
C LEU A 103 -11.72 9.43 10.50
N SER A 104 -12.40 10.32 11.19
CA SER A 104 -13.62 10.01 11.93
C SER A 104 -14.86 10.33 11.09
N VAL A 105 -15.91 9.52 11.25
CA VAL A 105 -17.20 9.81 10.61
C VAL A 105 -17.72 11.15 11.15
N ASN A 106 -18.03 12.06 10.26
CA ASN A 106 -18.73 13.30 10.59
C ASN A 106 -20.11 13.26 9.92
N THR A 107 -21.13 12.94 10.71
CA THR A 107 -22.52 12.79 10.22
C THR A 107 -23.13 14.11 9.71
N ASN A 108 -22.49 15.24 9.95
CA ASN A 108 -22.92 16.53 9.39
C ASN A 108 -22.39 16.77 7.98
N MET A 109 -21.45 15.93 7.49
CA MET A 109 -20.93 15.99 6.13
C MET A 109 -21.66 15.01 5.23
N PRO A 110 -21.83 15.31 3.93
CA PRO A 110 -22.35 14.36 2.96
C PRO A 110 -21.51 13.09 2.93
N GLN A 111 -22.16 11.93 3.04
CA GLN A 111 -21.49 10.63 3.04
C GLN A 111 -21.55 10.00 1.66
N GLY A 112 -20.42 9.56 1.13
CA GLY A 112 -20.35 8.76 -0.08
C GLY A 112 -20.81 7.32 0.15
N ARG A 113 -20.93 6.56 -0.92
CA ARG A 113 -21.21 5.12 -0.86
C ARG A 113 -19.95 4.30 -1.11
N VAL A 114 -19.86 3.18 -0.41
CA VAL A 114 -18.77 2.21 -0.57
C VAL A 114 -19.35 0.93 -1.15
N GLU A 115 -18.82 0.52 -2.29
CA GLU A 115 -19.24 -0.64 -3.06
C GLU A 115 -18.09 -1.62 -3.21
N GLN A 116 -18.38 -2.88 -3.49
CA GLN A 116 -17.36 -3.90 -3.69
C GLN A 116 -17.72 -4.85 -4.81
N PHE A 117 -16.71 -5.32 -5.53
CA PHE A 117 -16.79 -6.47 -6.41
C PHE A 117 -15.50 -7.29 -6.35
N SER A 118 -15.55 -8.50 -6.87
CA SER A 118 -14.38 -9.38 -6.91
C SER A 118 -13.99 -9.70 -8.35
N MET A 119 -12.70 -9.90 -8.56
CA MET A 119 -12.13 -10.40 -9.80
C MET A 119 -11.40 -11.71 -9.54
N ASP A 120 -11.72 -12.73 -10.33
CA ASP A 120 -10.99 -14.01 -10.31
C ASP A 120 -9.78 -13.93 -11.26
N SER A 121 -8.62 -14.42 -10.82
CA SER A 121 -7.38 -14.43 -11.62
C SER A 121 -7.54 -15.14 -12.96
N THR A 122 -8.39 -16.17 -13.00
CA THR A 122 -8.68 -16.94 -14.22
C THR A 122 -9.27 -16.09 -15.36
N ASN A 123 -9.82 -14.92 -15.05
CA ASN A 123 -10.36 -13.97 -16.02
C ASN A 123 -9.36 -12.87 -16.41
N SER A 124 -8.21 -12.77 -15.74
CA SER A 124 -7.20 -11.78 -16.04
C SER A 124 -6.36 -12.19 -17.25
N LYS A 125 -6.02 -11.21 -18.09
CA LYS A 125 -5.07 -11.37 -19.19
C LYS A 125 -3.63 -11.08 -18.76
N PHE A 126 -3.47 -10.35 -17.62
CA PHE A 126 -2.18 -9.91 -17.13
C PHE A 126 -1.60 -10.83 -16.06
N TYR A 127 -2.46 -11.37 -15.19
CA TYR A 127 -2.08 -12.09 -13.98
C TYR A 127 -2.82 -13.42 -13.85
N ASN A 128 -2.64 -14.27 -14.87
CA ASN A 128 -3.20 -15.62 -14.95
C ASN A 128 -2.17 -16.59 -15.56
N PRO A 129 -1.82 -17.67 -14.85
CA PRO A 129 -2.16 -17.93 -13.44
C PRO A 129 -1.41 -17.02 -12.49
N GLY A 130 -1.97 -16.80 -11.28
CA GLY A 130 -1.24 -16.21 -10.19
C GLY A 130 -0.12 -17.13 -9.69
N ILE A 131 0.78 -16.62 -8.86
CA ILE A 131 1.90 -17.37 -8.30
C ILE A 131 1.94 -17.33 -6.79
N ALA A 132 2.41 -18.42 -6.20
CA ALA A 132 2.75 -18.51 -4.79
C ALA A 132 4.04 -19.31 -4.59
N ARG A 133 4.72 -19.08 -3.46
CA ARG A 133 5.85 -19.86 -2.98
C ARG A 133 5.50 -20.53 -1.66
N ASN A 134 6.10 -21.68 -1.39
CA ASN A 134 5.97 -22.36 -0.09
C ASN A 134 7.01 -21.87 0.93
N VAL A 135 8.22 -21.57 0.42
CA VAL A 135 9.34 -21.11 1.26
C VAL A 135 10.01 -19.89 0.63
N PHE A 136 10.62 -19.08 1.46
CA PHE A 136 11.42 -17.97 0.99
C PHE A 136 12.61 -18.47 0.16
N GLY A 137 12.96 -17.75 -0.90
CA GLY A 137 14.06 -18.14 -1.78
C GLY A 137 15.44 -17.98 -1.14
N THR A 138 16.45 -18.49 -1.83
CA THR A 138 17.88 -18.31 -1.50
C THR A 138 18.55 -17.43 -2.54
N VAL A 139 19.58 -16.70 -2.14
CA VAL A 139 20.36 -15.88 -3.09
C VAL A 139 20.94 -16.76 -4.19
N ASP A 140 20.75 -16.34 -5.44
CA ASP A 140 21.32 -17.04 -6.59
C ASP A 140 22.87 -16.94 -6.56
N PRO A 141 23.61 -18.06 -6.47
CA PRO A 141 25.06 -18.04 -6.44
C PRO A 141 25.70 -17.48 -7.72
N ASN A 142 24.97 -17.52 -8.84
CA ASN A 142 25.43 -17.00 -10.14
C ASN A 142 25.05 -15.54 -10.35
N ASN A 143 24.03 -15.06 -9.65
CA ASN A 143 23.57 -13.69 -9.70
C ASN A 143 23.12 -13.22 -8.31
N PRO A 144 24.01 -12.65 -7.49
CA PRO A 144 23.69 -12.26 -6.12
C PRO A 144 22.66 -11.12 -6.01
N LYS A 145 22.20 -10.56 -7.14
CA LYS A 145 21.17 -9.53 -7.22
C LYS A 145 19.75 -10.09 -7.25
N THR A 146 19.57 -11.40 -7.18
CA THR A 146 18.25 -12.04 -7.22
C THR A 146 18.19 -13.29 -6.36
N LEU A 147 17.00 -13.83 -6.21
CA LEU A 147 16.72 -15.07 -5.49
C LEU A 147 16.35 -16.20 -6.45
N ILE A 148 16.78 -17.41 -6.10
CA ILE A 148 16.17 -18.64 -6.62
C ILE A 148 14.95 -18.92 -5.75
N VAL A 149 13.75 -18.81 -6.33
CA VAL A 149 12.47 -19.04 -5.65
C VAL A 149 11.69 -20.10 -6.41
N GLU A 150 11.31 -21.17 -5.71
CA GLU A 150 10.37 -22.16 -6.26
C GLU A 150 8.95 -21.65 -6.11
N THR A 151 8.30 -21.40 -7.25
CA THR A 151 6.91 -20.95 -7.32
C THR A 151 6.02 -22.02 -7.93
N HIS A 152 4.73 -21.95 -7.59
CA HIS A 152 3.70 -22.75 -8.22
C HIS A 152 2.52 -21.86 -8.61
N PRO A 153 1.77 -22.23 -9.67
CA PRO A 153 0.57 -21.50 -10.05
C PRO A 153 -0.51 -21.66 -8.98
N ILE A 154 -1.27 -20.58 -8.76
CA ILE A 154 -2.41 -20.56 -7.85
C ILE A 154 -3.47 -19.60 -8.39
N ASP A 155 -4.72 -20.07 -8.39
CA ASP A 155 -5.84 -19.18 -8.65
C ASP A 155 -6.13 -18.36 -7.40
N TYR A 156 -6.45 -17.09 -7.59
CA TYR A 156 -6.82 -16.20 -6.52
C TYR A 156 -8.02 -15.34 -6.90
N ARG A 157 -8.64 -14.78 -5.88
CA ARG A 157 -9.70 -13.77 -6.02
C ARG A 157 -9.28 -12.52 -5.29
N ARG A 158 -9.31 -11.38 -6.00
CA ARG A 158 -9.08 -10.06 -5.39
C ARG A 158 -10.38 -9.32 -5.20
N THR A 159 -10.46 -8.53 -4.15
CA THR A 159 -11.56 -7.60 -3.91
C THR A 159 -11.16 -6.21 -4.35
N ILE A 160 -12.04 -5.55 -5.07
CA ILE A 160 -11.96 -4.13 -5.40
C ILE A 160 -13.06 -3.41 -4.63
N THR A 161 -12.66 -2.46 -3.79
CA THR A 161 -13.56 -1.59 -3.05
C THR A 161 -13.58 -0.22 -3.71
N VAL A 162 -14.76 0.31 -3.98
CA VAL A 162 -14.94 1.59 -4.68
C VAL A 162 -15.73 2.53 -3.79
N TYR A 163 -15.13 3.67 -3.47
CA TYR A 163 -15.83 4.78 -2.83
C TYR A 163 -16.27 5.78 -3.89
N ILE A 164 -17.54 6.17 -3.85
CA ILE A 164 -18.14 7.15 -4.75
C ILE A 164 -18.74 8.26 -3.88
N PRO A 165 -18.21 9.49 -3.96
CA PRO A 165 -18.72 10.59 -3.15
C PRO A 165 -20.16 10.95 -3.50
N SER A 166 -20.94 11.39 -2.51
CA SER A 166 -22.33 11.82 -2.73
C SER A 166 -22.45 13.03 -3.66
N GLN A 167 -21.38 13.82 -3.78
CA GLN A 167 -21.29 14.98 -4.67
C GLN A 167 -20.99 14.60 -6.12
N TYR A 168 -20.73 13.31 -6.42
CA TYR A 168 -20.47 12.89 -7.79
C TYR A 168 -21.69 13.15 -8.69
N VAL A 169 -21.46 13.82 -9.82
CA VAL A 169 -22.50 14.08 -10.83
C VAL A 169 -22.44 12.98 -11.88
N PRO A 170 -23.51 12.16 -12.02
CA PRO A 170 -23.53 11.08 -13.01
C PRO A 170 -23.22 11.56 -14.43
N GLY A 171 -22.34 10.83 -15.12
CA GLY A 171 -21.90 11.14 -16.48
C GLY A 171 -20.78 12.18 -16.58
N SER A 172 -20.43 12.88 -15.50
CA SER A 172 -19.26 13.77 -15.47
C SER A 172 -17.98 12.96 -15.24
N PRO A 173 -16.88 13.23 -15.99
CA PRO A 173 -15.60 12.59 -15.72
C PRO A 173 -15.09 12.98 -14.34
N ALA A 174 -15.00 12.01 -13.42
CA ALA A 174 -14.50 12.22 -12.07
C ALA A 174 -12.98 12.01 -12.02
N PRO A 175 -12.22 12.84 -11.31
CA PRO A 175 -10.89 12.49 -10.87
C PRO A 175 -10.96 11.27 -9.96
N PHE A 176 -9.85 10.54 -9.84
CA PHE A 176 -9.83 9.35 -9.00
C PHE A 176 -8.45 9.05 -8.41
N ILE A 177 -8.46 8.26 -7.34
CA ILE A 177 -7.26 7.72 -6.73
C ILE A 177 -7.33 6.19 -6.69
N VAL A 178 -6.27 5.54 -7.16
CA VAL A 178 -6.06 4.09 -7.02
C VAL A 178 -5.22 3.84 -5.77
N THR A 179 -5.68 2.95 -4.89
CA THR A 179 -4.88 2.55 -3.72
C THR A 179 -4.61 1.06 -3.71
N HIS A 180 -3.44 0.69 -3.22
CA HIS A 180 -2.94 -0.68 -3.16
C HIS A 180 -3.25 -1.33 -1.81
N ASP A 181 -3.16 -2.68 -1.74
CA ASP A 181 -3.44 -3.50 -0.56
C ASP A 181 -4.89 -3.39 -0.03
N GLY A 182 -5.84 -2.96 -0.87
CA GLY A 182 -7.24 -2.83 -0.52
C GLY A 182 -7.57 -1.64 0.39
N PRO A 183 -8.73 -1.67 1.07
CA PRO A 183 -9.16 -0.60 1.96
C PRO A 183 -8.15 -0.33 3.07
N GLY A 184 -7.86 0.97 3.32
CA GLY A 184 -6.92 1.39 4.35
C GLY A 184 -5.47 0.97 4.08
N MET A 185 -5.12 0.58 2.85
CA MET A 185 -3.78 0.09 2.50
C MET A 185 -3.35 -1.07 3.44
N GLY A 186 -4.25 -2.06 3.59
CA GLY A 186 -4.05 -3.20 4.49
C GLY A 186 -4.29 -2.91 5.98
N ARG A 187 -4.74 -1.70 6.34
CA ARG A 187 -5.02 -1.33 7.74
C ARG A 187 -6.48 -0.99 7.96
N PRO A 188 -7.21 -1.75 8.79
CA PRO A 188 -8.64 -1.57 8.98
C PRO A 188 -9.01 -0.29 9.75
N ASP A 189 -8.08 0.31 10.47
CA ASP A 189 -8.27 1.55 11.24
C ASP A 189 -8.17 2.82 10.39
N ILE A 190 -7.75 2.69 9.12
CA ILE A 190 -7.65 3.80 8.18
C ILE A 190 -8.83 3.74 7.20
N SER A 191 -9.73 4.68 7.32
CA SER A 191 -10.87 4.80 6.42
C SER A 191 -10.69 5.94 5.43
N LEU A 192 -10.16 5.64 4.26
CA LEU A 192 -10.06 6.62 3.17
C LEU A 192 -11.44 7.21 2.78
N PRO A 193 -12.56 6.45 2.75
CA PRO A 193 -13.89 7.01 2.53
C PRO A 193 -14.24 8.14 3.51
N HIS A 194 -14.01 7.97 4.82
CA HIS A 194 -14.30 9.03 5.80
C HIS A 194 -13.42 10.28 5.60
N VAL A 195 -12.15 10.07 5.27
CA VAL A 195 -11.24 11.18 4.95
C VAL A 195 -11.76 11.96 3.74
N LEU A 196 -12.16 11.26 2.69
CA LEU A 196 -12.68 11.88 1.48
C LEU A 196 -14.03 12.57 1.70
N ASP A 197 -14.95 11.97 2.46
CA ASP A 197 -16.21 12.64 2.84
C ASP A 197 -15.96 14.00 3.47
N ASN A 198 -15.06 14.04 4.46
CA ASN A 198 -14.72 15.26 5.17
C ASN A 198 -13.99 16.28 4.28
N MET A 199 -12.96 15.85 3.56
CA MET A 199 -12.12 16.75 2.78
C MET A 199 -12.82 17.30 1.52
N ILE A 200 -13.65 16.49 0.85
CA ILE A 200 -14.48 16.94 -0.28
C ILE A 200 -15.49 17.99 0.19
N ALA A 201 -16.18 17.74 1.32
CA ALA A 201 -17.12 18.69 1.87
C ALA A 201 -16.46 20.01 2.32
N GLN A 202 -15.18 19.97 2.70
CA GLN A 202 -14.35 21.14 3.06
C GLN A 202 -13.70 21.81 1.84
N HIS A 203 -13.89 21.32 0.63
CA HIS A 203 -13.25 21.79 -0.59
C HIS A 203 -11.71 21.79 -0.52
N ARG A 204 -11.12 20.81 0.18
CA ARG A 204 -9.65 20.61 0.27
C ARG A 204 -9.13 19.67 -0.83
N VAL A 205 -9.96 18.79 -1.31
CA VAL A 205 -9.66 17.89 -2.45
C VAL A 205 -10.82 17.89 -3.43
N PRO A 206 -10.61 17.52 -4.71
CA PRO A 206 -11.69 17.45 -5.69
C PRO A 206 -12.71 16.36 -5.35
N VAL A 207 -13.91 16.47 -5.91
CA VAL A 207 -14.94 15.42 -5.86
C VAL A 207 -14.39 14.21 -6.62
N MET A 208 -13.76 13.26 -5.93
CA MET A 208 -13.04 12.14 -6.53
C MET A 208 -13.57 10.78 -6.09
N ILE A 209 -13.40 9.78 -6.97
CA ILE A 209 -13.67 8.37 -6.70
C ILE A 209 -12.39 7.72 -6.14
N ALA A 210 -12.49 6.85 -5.12
CA ALA A 210 -11.37 6.03 -4.69
C ALA A 210 -11.58 4.57 -5.09
N ILE A 211 -10.55 3.95 -5.68
CA ILE A 211 -10.54 2.57 -6.16
C ILE A 211 -9.46 1.84 -5.37
N MET A 212 -9.87 1.05 -4.39
CA MET A 212 -9.00 0.38 -3.43
C MET A 212 -8.87 -1.09 -3.81
N ILE A 213 -7.70 -1.48 -4.31
CA ILE A 213 -7.47 -2.77 -4.96
C ILE A 213 -6.66 -3.68 -4.01
N ALA A 214 -7.23 -4.83 -3.65
CA ALA A 214 -6.47 -5.88 -2.96
C ALA A 214 -5.52 -6.57 -3.96
N HIS A 215 -4.32 -6.96 -3.48
CA HIS A 215 -3.37 -7.74 -4.26
C HIS A 215 -3.81 -9.20 -4.44
N GLY A 216 -3.11 -9.94 -5.33
CA GLY A 216 -3.42 -11.34 -5.63
C GLY A 216 -2.98 -12.36 -4.57
N GLY A 217 -2.27 -11.94 -3.52
CA GLY A 217 -1.86 -12.80 -2.41
C GLY A 217 -0.38 -12.79 -2.09
N GLY A 218 -0.06 -13.24 -0.88
CA GLY A 218 1.31 -13.29 -0.36
C GLY A 218 1.90 -11.93 -0.01
N ASP A 219 3.25 -11.85 0.00
CA ASP A 219 3.98 -10.66 0.48
C ASP A 219 4.91 -10.06 -0.58
N ALA A 220 6.00 -10.76 -0.93
CA ALA A 220 7.09 -10.24 -1.76
C ALA A 220 7.54 -11.29 -2.80
N GLN A 221 8.84 -11.37 -3.09
CA GLN A 221 9.42 -12.23 -4.14
C GLN A 221 8.83 -13.65 -4.15
N GLY A 222 8.36 -14.10 -5.31
CA GLY A 222 7.75 -15.41 -5.51
C GLY A 222 6.27 -15.53 -5.14
N HIS A 223 5.67 -14.46 -4.66
CA HIS A 223 4.21 -14.34 -4.49
C HIS A 223 3.60 -13.36 -5.48
N GLU A 224 2.28 -13.45 -5.68
CA GLU A 224 1.56 -12.61 -6.62
C GLU A 224 1.68 -11.12 -6.27
N ARG A 225 1.61 -10.75 -4.98
CA ARG A 225 1.80 -9.35 -4.57
C ARG A 225 3.17 -8.80 -4.98
N GLY A 226 4.24 -9.60 -4.81
CA GLY A 226 5.57 -9.20 -5.27
C GLY A 226 5.66 -9.10 -6.80
N LEU A 227 4.99 -10.00 -7.53
CA LEU A 227 4.93 -9.95 -8.99
C LEU A 227 4.18 -8.70 -9.48
N GLU A 228 3.10 -8.32 -8.80
CA GLU A 228 2.29 -7.14 -9.12
C GLU A 228 2.99 -5.82 -8.77
N TYR A 229 3.65 -5.75 -7.61
CA TYR A 229 4.06 -4.49 -6.99
C TYR A 229 5.56 -4.21 -6.99
N ASP A 230 6.41 -5.25 -7.06
CA ASP A 230 7.86 -5.09 -7.01
C ASP A 230 8.51 -5.34 -8.39
N THR A 231 7.71 -5.52 -9.44
CA THR A 231 8.20 -5.70 -10.81
C THR A 231 8.31 -4.36 -11.51
N MET A 232 9.54 -3.95 -11.81
CA MET A 232 9.85 -2.68 -12.49
C MET A 232 9.31 -2.66 -13.93
N SER A 233 8.02 -2.38 -14.09
CA SER A 233 7.34 -2.32 -15.39
C SER A 233 6.03 -1.54 -15.34
N GLY A 234 5.45 -1.23 -16.52
CA GLY A 234 4.11 -0.65 -16.65
C GLY A 234 2.95 -1.64 -16.49
N LYS A 235 3.25 -2.94 -16.39
CA LYS A 235 2.26 -4.02 -16.47
C LYS A 235 1.11 -3.87 -15.47
N TYR A 236 1.41 -3.45 -14.24
CA TYR A 236 0.37 -3.27 -13.24
C TYR A 236 -0.58 -2.10 -13.56
N ALA A 237 -0.05 -0.99 -14.07
CA ALA A 237 -0.87 0.11 -14.58
C ALA A 237 -1.74 -0.31 -15.76
N GLU A 238 -1.18 -1.09 -16.70
CA GLU A 238 -1.91 -1.64 -17.85
C GLU A 238 -3.04 -2.57 -17.42
N PHE A 239 -2.80 -3.43 -16.43
CA PHE A 239 -3.83 -4.27 -15.81
C PHE A 239 -4.98 -3.42 -15.24
N ILE A 240 -4.67 -2.37 -14.50
CA ILE A 240 -5.67 -1.47 -13.92
C ILE A 240 -6.46 -0.77 -15.03
N GLU A 241 -5.80 -0.20 -16.01
CA GLU A 241 -6.44 0.53 -17.12
C GLU A 241 -7.33 -0.38 -17.99
N ALA A 242 -6.86 -1.61 -18.28
CA ALA A 242 -7.55 -2.51 -19.20
C ALA A 242 -8.61 -3.40 -18.54
N GLU A 243 -8.46 -3.76 -17.26
CA GLU A 243 -9.34 -4.72 -16.60
C GLU A 243 -10.13 -4.12 -15.42
N VAL A 244 -9.50 -3.30 -14.56
CA VAL A 244 -10.16 -2.80 -13.35
C VAL A 244 -11.06 -1.60 -13.62
N LEU A 245 -10.53 -0.55 -14.28
CA LEU A 245 -11.29 0.70 -14.49
C LEU A 245 -12.56 0.50 -15.31
N PRO A 246 -12.56 -0.32 -16.40
CA PRO A 246 -13.79 -0.59 -17.13
C PRO A 246 -14.87 -1.28 -16.29
N LEU A 247 -14.48 -2.19 -15.37
CA LEU A 247 -15.43 -2.84 -14.46
C LEU A 247 -16.00 -1.85 -13.45
N VAL A 248 -15.19 -0.92 -12.93
CA VAL A 248 -15.68 0.15 -12.05
C VAL A 248 -16.69 1.04 -12.77
N GLU A 249 -16.39 1.49 -13.99
CA GLU A 249 -17.30 2.33 -14.77
C GLU A 249 -18.61 1.62 -15.09
N ASN A 250 -18.54 0.34 -15.50
CA ASN A 250 -19.73 -0.45 -15.88
C ASN A 250 -20.59 -0.83 -14.68
N ASN A 251 -19.97 -1.32 -13.58
CA ASN A 251 -20.72 -1.80 -12.42
C ASN A 251 -21.45 -0.68 -11.69
N TYR A 252 -20.85 0.50 -11.64
CA TYR A 252 -21.37 1.62 -10.82
C TYR A 252 -21.88 2.79 -11.61
N HIS A 253 -21.88 2.71 -12.95
CA HIS A 253 -22.33 3.76 -13.87
C HIS A 253 -21.65 5.12 -13.60
N VAL A 254 -20.36 5.06 -13.33
CA VAL A 254 -19.51 6.23 -13.15
C VAL A 254 -18.64 6.45 -14.39
N LYS A 255 -18.15 7.66 -14.56
CA LYS A 255 -17.20 8.01 -15.62
C LYS A 255 -15.92 8.50 -14.98
N LEU A 256 -14.79 7.86 -15.29
CA LEU A 256 -13.48 8.23 -14.80
C LEU A 256 -12.78 9.19 -15.78
N THR A 257 -12.06 10.17 -15.25
CA THR A 257 -11.32 11.11 -16.10
C THR A 257 -10.21 10.40 -16.88
N LYS A 258 -9.90 10.90 -18.07
CA LYS A 258 -8.71 10.51 -18.86
C LYS A 258 -7.57 11.53 -18.73
N ASP A 259 -7.80 12.62 -18.02
CA ASP A 259 -6.79 13.62 -17.71
C ASP A 259 -5.81 13.04 -16.66
N PRO A 260 -4.51 12.91 -16.98
CA PRO A 260 -3.52 12.35 -16.03
C PRO A 260 -3.35 13.22 -14.77
N ASP A 261 -3.62 14.53 -14.83
CA ASP A 261 -3.64 15.39 -13.65
C ASP A 261 -4.83 15.12 -12.72
N GLY A 262 -5.87 14.48 -13.21
CA GLY A 262 -7.02 14.02 -12.43
C GLY A 262 -6.87 12.60 -11.89
N ARG A 263 -5.68 11.97 -11.96
CA ARG A 263 -5.46 10.59 -11.56
C ARG A 263 -4.31 10.49 -10.57
N ALA A 264 -4.59 9.85 -9.44
CA ALA A 264 -3.62 9.64 -8.38
C ALA A 264 -3.46 8.15 -8.06
N THR A 265 -2.29 7.80 -7.53
CA THR A 265 -1.95 6.48 -7.02
C THR A 265 -1.42 6.58 -5.59
N MET A 266 -1.73 5.60 -4.74
CA MET A 266 -1.28 5.60 -3.35
C MET A 266 -1.02 4.18 -2.83
N GLY A 267 0.06 4.01 -2.08
CA GLY A 267 0.35 2.74 -1.43
C GLY A 267 1.39 2.82 -0.33
N GLY A 268 1.57 1.70 0.35
CA GLY A 268 2.61 1.53 1.36
C GLY A 268 3.50 0.33 1.04
N SER A 269 4.78 0.38 1.44
CA SER A 269 5.73 -0.70 1.18
C SER A 269 5.84 -1.00 -0.34
N SER A 270 5.74 -2.26 -0.75
CA SER A 270 5.65 -2.64 -2.17
C SER A 270 4.52 -1.92 -2.91
N GLY A 271 3.35 -1.69 -2.26
CA GLY A 271 2.28 -0.88 -2.84
C GLY A 271 2.68 0.58 -3.08
N GLY A 272 3.64 1.12 -2.31
CA GLY A 272 4.25 2.43 -2.55
C GLY A 272 5.17 2.43 -3.78
N ALA A 273 5.96 1.36 -3.98
CA ALA A 273 6.74 1.17 -5.20
C ALA A 273 5.82 1.09 -6.42
N ALA A 274 4.79 0.23 -6.38
CA ALA A 274 3.79 0.10 -7.44
C ALA A 274 3.09 1.42 -7.77
N ALA A 275 2.78 2.25 -6.75
CA ALA A 275 2.19 3.57 -6.97
C ALA A 275 3.11 4.49 -7.80
N LEU A 276 4.41 4.48 -7.52
CA LEU A 276 5.38 5.24 -8.32
C LEU A 276 5.59 4.60 -9.70
N GLU A 277 5.69 3.27 -9.78
CA GLU A 277 5.87 2.54 -11.05
C GLU A 277 4.74 2.85 -12.04
N MET A 278 3.49 2.90 -11.58
CA MET A 278 2.35 3.27 -12.41
C MET A 278 2.56 4.64 -13.07
N ALA A 279 2.97 5.65 -12.32
CA ALA A 279 3.22 6.99 -12.86
C ALA A 279 4.54 7.08 -13.65
N TRP A 280 5.54 6.28 -13.28
CA TRP A 280 6.84 6.28 -13.94
C TRP A 280 6.80 5.70 -15.34
N TYR A 281 6.15 4.52 -15.49
CA TYR A 281 6.06 3.82 -16.75
C TYR A 281 4.92 4.36 -17.64
N HIS A 282 3.88 4.93 -17.03
CA HIS A 282 2.74 5.54 -17.71
C HIS A 282 2.47 6.98 -17.26
N PRO A 283 3.42 7.91 -17.51
CA PRO A 283 3.22 9.32 -17.16
C PRO A 283 2.10 9.98 -17.98
N GLU A 284 1.67 9.37 -19.10
CA GLU A 284 0.48 9.79 -19.84
C GLU A 284 -0.84 9.43 -19.14
N TRP A 285 -0.79 8.60 -18.07
CA TRP A 285 -1.98 8.17 -17.33
C TRP A 285 -2.02 8.73 -15.90
N TYR A 286 -0.88 8.83 -15.19
CA TYR A 286 -0.85 9.19 -13.79
C TYR A 286 0.24 10.21 -13.49
N HIS A 287 -0.14 11.32 -12.83
CA HIS A 287 0.80 12.36 -12.43
C HIS A 287 0.96 12.51 -10.91
N ARG A 288 0.08 11.91 -10.09
CA ARG A 288 0.00 12.15 -8.64
C ARG A 288 0.24 10.87 -7.87
N VAL A 289 1.23 10.91 -6.95
CA VAL A 289 1.68 9.71 -6.25
C VAL A 289 1.83 10.00 -4.76
N ILE A 290 1.33 9.10 -3.91
CA ILE A 290 1.53 9.11 -2.46
C ILE A 290 2.14 7.77 -2.04
N THR A 291 3.26 7.81 -1.31
CA THR A 291 3.93 6.60 -0.84
C THR A 291 4.27 6.67 0.64
N TYR A 292 3.94 5.60 1.38
CA TYR A 292 4.32 5.39 2.75
C TYR A 292 5.34 4.25 2.81
N SER A 293 6.55 4.51 3.34
CA SER A 293 7.62 3.51 3.41
C SER A 293 7.86 2.82 2.05
N GLY A 294 7.92 3.59 0.96
CA GLY A 294 8.02 3.04 -0.40
C GLY A 294 9.18 2.05 -0.53
N THR A 295 8.93 0.88 -1.10
CA THR A 295 9.91 -0.18 -1.33
C THR A 295 10.84 0.17 -2.50
N TYR A 296 11.67 1.21 -2.31
CA TYR A 296 12.67 1.63 -3.29
C TYR A 296 14.00 0.88 -3.11
N VAL A 297 13.88 -0.39 -2.71
CA VAL A 297 14.97 -1.33 -2.44
C VAL A 297 15.04 -2.42 -3.51
N ASN A 298 16.08 -3.25 -3.49
CA ASN A 298 16.21 -4.38 -4.42
C ASN A 298 15.31 -5.56 -4.01
N GLN A 299 14.04 -5.51 -4.40
CA GLN A 299 13.05 -6.55 -4.06
C GLN A 299 12.39 -7.19 -5.29
N GLN A 300 12.80 -6.80 -6.50
CA GLN A 300 12.22 -7.33 -7.73
C GLN A 300 12.46 -8.83 -7.87
N TRP A 301 11.42 -9.54 -8.30
CA TRP A 301 11.49 -10.92 -8.73
C TRP A 301 10.35 -11.21 -9.73
N PRO A 302 10.58 -11.87 -10.87
CA PRO A 302 11.86 -12.40 -11.39
C PRO A 302 12.91 -11.32 -11.68
N PHE A 303 14.17 -11.73 -11.82
CA PHE A 303 15.24 -10.84 -12.21
C PHE A 303 14.99 -10.21 -13.58
N ASN A 304 15.22 -8.88 -13.67
CA ASN A 304 15.16 -8.12 -14.92
C ASN A 304 16.53 -7.46 -15.19
N PRO A 305 17.21 -7.79 -16.30
CA PRO A 305 18.51 -7.20 -16.61
C PRO A 305 18.47 -5.70 -16.93
N GLU A 306 17.30 -5.13 -17.27
CA GLU A 306 17.12 -3.70 -17.51
C GLU A 306 17.09 -2.90 -16.20
N THR A 307 16.57 -3.51 -15.15
CA THR A 307 16.53 -2.97 -13.79
C THR A 307 17.11 -4.00 -12.79
N PRO A 308 18.42 -4.28 -12.87
CA PRO A 308 19.04 -5.38 -12.14
C PRO A 308 19.00 -5.23 -10.62
N ASP A 309 18.79 -4.03 -10.13
CA ASP A 309 18.68 -3.71 -8.71
C ASP A 309 17.23 -3.36 -8.30
N GLY A 310 16.23 -3.79 -9.12
CA GLY A 310 14.82 -3.54 -8.85
C GLY A 310 14.51 -2.05 -8.65
N ALA A 311 13.66 -1.73 -7.69
CA ALA A 311 13.26 -0.34 -7.41
C ALA A 311 14.39 0.53 -6.80
N TRP A 312 15.51 -0.06 -6.38
CA TRP A 312 16.74 0.68 -6.05
C TRP A 312 17.25 1.49 -7.26
N ASP A 313 17.02 0.99 -8.48
CA ASP A 313 17.39 1.69 -9.70
C ASP A 313 16.66 3.02 -9.92
N PHE A 314 15.53 3.28 -9.24
CA PHE A 314 14.88 4.61 -9.31
C PHE A 314 15.84 5.73 -8.94
N HIS A 315 16.50 5.61 -7.78
CA HIS A 315 17.40 6.66 -7.31
C HIS A 315 18.86 6.48 -7.75
N GLU A 316 19.24 5.26 -8.19
CA GLU A 316 20.60 5.02 -8.68
C GLU A 316 20.76 5.39 -10.15
N LYS A 317 19.75 5.12 -10.99
CA LYS A 317 19.87 5.22 -12.45
C LYS A 317 18.69 5.95 -13.11
N LEU A 318 17.46 5.50 -12.86
CA LEU A 318 16.30 5.90 -13.68
C LEU A 318 16.01 7.39 -13.57
N ILE A 319 15.85 7.93 -12.37
CA ILE A 319 15.60 9.35 -12.14
C ILE A 319 16.83 10.21 -12.54
N PRO A 320 18.08 9.88 -12.10
CA PRO A 320 19.24 10.65 -12.49
C PRO A 320 19.50 10.75 -14.00
N GLN A 321 19.22 9.68 -14.74
CA GLN A 321 19.58 9.56 -16.17
C GLN A 321 18.46 9.97 -17.14
N SER A 322 17.24 10.21 -16.65
CA SER A 322 16.10 10.61 -17.49
C SER A 322 15.76 12.10 -17.33
N ASP A 323 15.02 12.63 -18.29
CA ASP A 323 14.37 13.92 -18.14
C ASP A 323 13.26 13.82 -17.07
N PRO A 324 12.98 14.90 -16.33
CA PRO A 324 11.90 14.90 -15.35
C PRO A 324 10.56 14.57 -16.00
N LYS A 325 9.83 13.61 -15.41
CA LYS A 325 8.46 13.28 -15.78
C LYS A 325 7.48 14.19 -15.03
N PRO A 326 6.26 14.40 -15.52
CA PRO A 326 5.26 15.28 -14.90
C PRO A 326 4.63 14.63 -13.66
N ILE A 327 5.47 14.15 -12.75
CA ILE A 327 5.05 13.43 -11.53
C ILE A 327 5.17 14.36 -10.33
N ARG A 328 4.10 14.42 -9.53
CA ARG A 328 4.06 15.04 -8.21
C ARG A 328 4.04 13.94 -7.16
N LEU A 329 5.08 13.86 -6.32
CA LEU A 329 5.32 12.72 -5.42
C LEU A 329 5.37 13.16 -3.96
N TRP A 330 4.42 12.70 -3.16
CA TRP A 330 4.46 12.75 -1.71
C TRP A 330 5.03 11.44 -1.15
N MET A 331 6.02 11.53 -0.26
CA MET A 331 6.71 10.36 0.30
C MET A 331 6.85 10.49 1.81
N GLU A 332 6.73 9.36 2.53
CA GLU A 332 7.05 9.26 3.95
C GLU A 332 7.90 8.02 4.22
N VAL A 333 8.80 8.13 5.21
CA VAL A 333 9.52 6.99 5.81
C VAL A 333 9.74 7.21 7.30
N GLY A 334 9.58 6.16 8.10
CA GLY A 334 9.92 6.17 9.52
C GLY A 334 11.43 6.05 9.77
N ASP A 335 11.94 6.65 10.84
CA ASP A 335 13.35 6.55 11.24
C ASP A 335 13.77 5.14 11.71
N ARG A 336 12.77 4.28 12.01
CA ARG A 336 12.91 2.88 12.41
C ARG A 336 12.32 1.93 11.38
N ASP A 337 12.33 2.34 10.13
CA ASP A 337 11.84 1.52 9.02
C ASP A 337 12.73 0.28 8.81
N LEU A 338 12.31 -0.62 7.92
CA LEU A 338 12.95 -1.91 7.72
C LEU A 338 14.42 -1.77 7.27
N LEU A 339 15.24 -2.58 7.89
CA LEU A 339 16.59 -2.87 7.48
C LEU A 339 16.74 -4.39 7.36
N ASN A 340 16.74 -4.90 6.14
CA ASN A 340 16.83 -6.33 5.85
C ASN A 340 18.15 -6.72 5.16
N PRO A 341 19.33 -6.51 5.77
CA PRO A 341 20.62 -6.72 5.10
C PRO A 341 20.88 -8.18 4.73
N ASN A 342 20.09 -9.10 5.30
CA ASN A 342 20.30 -10.54 5.13
C ASN A 342 19.56 -11.13 3.92
N VAL A 343 18.63 -10.40 3.30
CA VAL A 343 17.83 -10.94 2.19
C VAL A 343 18.72 -11.24 0.99
N MET A 344 19.44 -10.25 0.48
CA MET A 344 20.31 -10.38 -0.70
C MET A 344 21.79 -10.12 -0.39
N ARG A 345 22.13 -9.56 0.78
CA ARG A 345 23.48 -9.16 1.18
C ARG A 345 24.14 -8.14 0.24
N ASP A 346 23.35 -7.38 -0.46
CA ASP A 346 23.76 -6.38 -1.44
C ASP A 346 23.79 -4.95 -0.90
N ASN A 347 23.39 -4.76 0.37
CA ASN A 347 23.21 -3.46 1.04
C ASN A 347 22.14 -2.56 0.39
N MET A 348 21.21 -3.13 -0.37
CA MET A 348 20.12 -2.44 -1.06
C MET A 348 18.74 -2.69 -0.43
N HIS A 349 18.72 -3.11 0.87
CA HIS A 349 17.49 -3.43 1.62
C HIS A 349 17.35 -2.57 2.90
N ASP A 350 17.72 -1.31 2.79
CA ASP A 350 17.53 -0.27 3.81
C ASP A 350 16.49 0.73 3.31
N TRP A 351 15.27 0.66 3.84
CA TRP A 351 14.15 1.53 3.42
C TRP A 351 14.42 2.98 3.75
N VAL A 352 15.07 3.28 4.89
CA VAL A 352 15.42 4.65 5.27
C VAL A 352 16.42 5.23 4.27
N ALA A 353 17.50 4.48 3.99
CA ALA A 353 18.50 4.92 3.02
C ALA A 353 17.91 5.10 1.63
N ALA A 354 17.07 4.17 1.16
CA ALA A 354 16.44 4.22 -0.16
C ALA A 354 15.53 5.46 -0.31
N ASN A 355 14.67 5.73 0.67
CA ASN A 355 13.77 6.89 0.63
C ASN A 355 14.52 8.22 0.76
N ASN A 356 15.59 8.29 1.58
CA ASN A 356 16.48 9.46 1.64
C ASN A 356 17.16 9.72 0.27
N ARG A 357 17.63 8.67 -0.40
CA ARG A 357 18.22 8.77 -1.75
C ARG A 357 17.19 9.22 -2.78
N MET A 358 15.94 8.70 -2.70
CA MET A 358 14.83 9.18 -3.53
C MET A 358 14.63 10.69 -3.38
N ALA A 359 14.49 11.20 -2.15
CA ALA A 359 14.33 12.64 -1.91
C ALA A 359 15.49 13.47 -2.49
N THR A 360 16.72 12.95 -2.37
CA THR A 360 17.93 13.61 -2.91
C THR A 360 17.88 13.74 -4.42
N VAL A 361 17.56 12.67 -5.15
CA VAL A 361 17.52 12.70 -6.62
C VAL A 361 16.33 13.48 -7.16
N LEU A 362 15.17 13.40 -6.49
CA LEU A 362 13.99 14.20 -6.85
C LEU A 362 14.28 15.71 -6.74
N LYS A 363 14.92 16.14 -5.64
CA LYS A 363 15.39 17.52 -5.46
C LYS A 363 16.36 17.94 -6.57
N ALA A 364 17.36 17.12 -6.84
CA ALA A 364 18.38 17.41 -7.86
C ALA A 364 17.80 17.53 -9.27
N LYS A 365 16.74 16.79 -9.57
CA LYS A 365 16.06 16.79 -10.88
C LYS A 365 14.92 17.81 -10.97
N GLY A 366 14.59 18.53 -9.89
CA GLY A 366 13.55 19.56 -9.88
C GLY A 366 12.13 19.01 -9.95
N TYR A 367 11.90 17.81 -9.41
CA TYR A 367 10.55 17.26 -9.27
C TYR A 367 9.72 18.05 -8.24
N HIS A 368 8.42 18.07 -8.42
CA HIS A 368 7.47 18.46 -7.39
C HIS A 368 7.37 17.33 -6.36
N TYR A 369 7.98 17.52 -5.18
CA TYR A 369 7.96 16.50 -4.14
C TYR A 369 7.81 17.09 -2.73
N GLN A 370 7.21 16.29 -1.86
CA GLN A 370 7.22 16.50 -0.42
C GLN A 370 7.68 15.19 0.25
N TYR A 371 8.76 15.26 1.00
CA TYR A 371 9.34 14.13 1.71
C TYR A 371 9.22 14.33 3.21
N VAL A 372 8.56 13.39 3.89
CA VAL A 372 8.27 13.41 5.32
C VAL A 372 9.09 12.33 6.02
N TYR A 373 10.07 12.76 6.81
CA TYR A 373 10.85 11.88 7.67
C TYR A 373 10.20 11.82 9.06
N ALA A 374 9.72 10.64 9.47
CA ALA A 374 8.91 10.46 10.66
C ALA A 374 9.73 9.86 11.80
N LEU A 375 9.94 10.63 12.89
CA LEU A 375 10.68 10.17 14.07
C LEU A 375 9.87 9.18 14.90
N ASN A 376 10.54 8.18 15.47
CA ASN A 376 9.94 7.13 16.31
C ASN A 376 8.87 6.31 15.57
N ALA A 377 9.00 6.18 14.27
CA ALA A 377 8.06 5.49 13.39
C ALA A 377 8.71 4.27 12.72
N GLY A 378 7.95 3.18 12.61
CA GLY A 378 8.36 1.97 11.93
C GLY A 378 7.84 1.89 10.49
N HIS A 379 7.97 0.70 9.90
CA HIS A 379 7.53 0.44 8.54
C HIS A 379 6.03 0.66 8.38
N THR A 380 5.66 1.54 7.45
CA THR A 380 4.25 1.89 7.19
C THR A 380 3.46 2.20 8.46
N ASP A 381 4.03 3.01 9.35
CA ASP A 381 3.47 3.27 10.67
C ASP A 381 2.05 3.83 10.62
N GLY A 382 1.12 3.14 11.32
CA GLY A 382 -0.29 3.52 11.31
C GLY A 382 -0.56 4.86 11.99
N THR A 383 0.23 5.24 12.99
CA THR A 383 0.04 6.53 13.69
C THR A 383 0.47 7.69 12.81
N VAL A 384 1.55 7.52 12.04
CA VAL A 384 2.00 8.49 11.04
C VAL A 384 0.94 8.64 9.94
N ARG A 385 0.45 7.53 9.38
CA ARG A 385 -0.63 7.59 8.36
C ARG A 385 -1.89 8.24 8.89
N ASN A 386 -2.29 7.92 10.12
CA ASN A 386 -3.46 8.51 10.76
C ASN A 386 -3.32 10.03 10.96
N GLN A 387 -2.11 10.54 11.07
CA GLN A 387 -1.87 11.97 11.16
C GLN A 387 -1.77 12.63 9.78
N THR A 388 -1.03 12.04 8.86
CA THR A 388 -0.56 12.72 7.65
C THR A 388 -1.45 12.54 6.42
N LEU A 389 -2.37 11.54 6.41
CA LEU A 389 -3.15 11.21 5.21
C LEU A 389 -3.96 12.38 4.64
N PRO A 390 -4.65 13.22 5.45
CA PRO A 390 -5.38 14.36 4.91
C PRO A 390 -4.46 15.37 4.22
N GLU A 391 -3.35 15.75 4.83
CA GLU A 391 -2.40 16.71 4.27
C GLU A 391 -1.67 16.15 3.05
N ALA A 392 -1.33 14.86 3.04
CA ALA A 392 -0.75 14.19 1.88
C ALA A 392 -1.70 14.26 0.67
N LEU A 393 -3.00 14.00 0.90
CA LEU A 393 -4.04 14.15 -0.11
C LEU A 393 -4.16 15.61 -0.57
N GLU A 394 -4.24 16.56 0.34
CA GLU A 394 -4.34 17.98 0.00
C GLU A 394 -3.12 18.44 -0.81
N TRP A 395 -1.91 18.05 -0.40
CA TRP A 395 -0.68 18.39 -1.10
C TRP A 395 -0.63 17.77 -2.50
N VAL A 396 -0.98 16.50 -2.64
CA VAL A 396 -0.88 15.84 -3.95
C VAL A 396 -1.90 16.36 -4.96
N TRP A 397 -3.06 16.85 -4.51
CA TRP A 397 -4.10 17.41 -5.37
C TRP A 397 -3.92 18.91 -5.68
N GLN A 398 -2.85 19.54 -5.21
CA GLN A 398 -2.56 20.93 -5.58
C GLN A 398 -2.45 21.14 -7.09
N GLY A 399 -2.95 22.28 -7.56
CA GLY A 399 -2.99 22.62 -8.97
C GLY A 399 -4.10 21.94 -9.77
N TYR A 400 -4.83 20.95 -9.20
CA TYR A 400 -6.05 20.43 -9.82
C TYR A 400 -7.28 21.23 -9.40
N PRO A 401 -8.22 21.52 -10.33
CA PRO A 401 -9.41 22.31 -9.99
C PRO A 401 -10.29 21.64 -8.92
N ILE A 402 -10.55 22.33 -7.84
CA ILE A 402 -11.52 21.93 -6.81
C ILE A 402 -12.83 22.69 -7.09
N ARG A 403 -13.88 21.95 -7.41
CA ARG A 403 -15.18 22.50 -7.75
C ARG A 403 -16.22 22.20 -6.69
#